data_059dc3f9bfde4f5c5011a9e2e0fc906f
#
_entry.id   059dc3f9bfde4f5c5011a9e2e0fc906f
#
_cell.length_a   1.000
_cell.length_b   1.000
_cell.length_c   1.000
_cell.angle_alpha   90.00
_cell.angle_beta   90.00
_cell.angle_gamma   90.00
#
_symmetry.space_group_name_H-M   'P 1'
#
loop_
_entity.id
_entity.type
_entity.pdbx_description
1 polymer ?
#
loop_
_entity_poly.entity_id
_entity_poly.type
_entity_poly.pdbx_seq_one_letter_code
_entity_poly.pdbx_strand_id
1 'polypeptide(L)'
;MKKGHKTHLGAIILALLTLFALAPQVKAQQKDMPEVTIATAVSNLAFAALWVAEQLKYFEQEGVRAKITVAGGGSPCQSAVVGRSVNFCASSSEGLVLAYVEGAPLVAIQSHNRALTLSVVIRKELADKFKLTRKSPLNARLKALSQLGPIGATSPGAVSEQIFKFLVTKSGGDPSKLKFVYLGGPQLPASLMNNVVDAFALSPPSAEITEAAGKGYVIIPLGLGEVPELTDYPYEILMARPDYVEDNRKVATAVARAISRAGALFHSKPEAAKAALRAHRFSNPKTLEDKVFELSFDTVKPAIPRWGNMSSEGWKKVINFAGGAGIIKDPAKVPSAEEGLLWTNKFVGKP
;
A
#
# COMPACT_ATOMS: atom_id res chain seq x y z
N MET A 1 -50.54 47.44 -55.39
CA MET A 1 -50.15 47.81 -54.00
C MET A 1 -49.68 46.56 -53.28
N LYS A 2 -48.37 46.35 -53.21
CA LYS A 2 -47.72 45.28 -52.42
C LYS A 2 -46.45 45.88 -51.80
N LYS A 3 -46.48 46.26 -50.57
CA LYS A 3 -45.36 46.48 -49.63
C LYS A 3 -45.51 45.40 -48.56
N GLY A 4 -44.57 44.63 -48.03
CA GLY A 4 -43.16 44.73 -47.92
C GLY A 4 -42.90 43.84 -46.64
N HIS A 5 -42.31 42.66 -46.83
CA HIS A 5 -41.93 41.75 -45.73
C HIS A 5 -40.47 41.36 -45.95
N LYS A 6 -39.54 42.25 -45.58
CA LYS A 6 -38.10 41.96 -45.66
C LYS A 6 -37.26 42.64 -44.57
N THR A 7 -37.68 42.67 -43.29
CA THR A 7 -36.89 43.37 -42.26
C THR A 7 -36.73 42.57 -40.92
N HIS A 8 -37.21 41.35 -40.81
CA HIS A 8 -37.10 40.63 -39.53
C HIS A 8 -36.17 39.40 -39.53
N LEU A 9 -35.56 39.06 -40.70
CA LEU A 9 -34.69 37.89 -40.77
C LEU A 9 -33.20 38.17 -40.43
N GLY A 10 -32.79 39.45 -40.51
CA GLY A 10 -31.41 39.87 -40.23
C GLY A 10 -31.05 40.01 -38.74
N ALA A 11 -32.05 40.31 -37.90
CA ALA A 11 -31.81 40.52 -36.45
C ALA A 11 -31.68 39.24 -35.65
N ILE A 12 -32.24 38.10 -36.12
CA ILE A 12 -32.20 36.81 -35.41
C ILE A 12 -30.87 36.09 -35.65
N ILE A 13 -30.23 36.29 -36.79
CA ILE A 13 -28.93 35.69 -37.13
C ILE A 13 -27.78 36.34 -36.35
N LEU A 14 -27.87 37.64 -36.04
CA LEU A 14 -26.85 38.35 -35.29
C LEU A 14 -26.88 38.04 -33.78
N ALA A 15 -28.04 37.67 -33.22
CA ALA A 15 -28.19 37.29 -31.81
C ALA A 15 -27.71 35.84 -31.51
N LEU A 16 -27.69 34.96 -32.53
CA LEU A 16 -27.19 33.57 -32.38
C LEU A 16 -25.67 33.45 -32.48
N LEU A 17 -24.98 34.43 -33.06
CA LEU A 17 -23.51 34.45 -33.17
C LEU A 17 -22.82 35.03 -31.93
N THR A 18 -23.53 35.73 -31.05
CA THR A 18 -22.97 36.27 -29.81
C THR A 18 -23.08 35.33 -28.62
N LEU A 19 -23.88 34.23 -28.69
CA LEU A 19 -24.00 33.25 -27.62
C LEU A 19 -22.90 32.18 -27.64
N PHE A 20 -22.10 32.09 -28.71
CA PHE A 20 -21.02 31.08 -28.81
C PHE A 20 -19.66 31.57 -28.26
N ALA A 21 -19.54 32.83 -27.82
CA ALA A 21 -18.31 33.43 -27.34
C ALA A 21 -18.10 33.35 -25.83
N LEU A 22 -19.05 32.72 -25.07
CA LEU A 22 -18.98 32.56 -23.60
C LEU A 22 -18.90 31.10 -23.17
N ALA A 23 -18.25 30.26 -23.96
CA ALA A 23 -17.79 28.96 -23.40
C ALA A 23 -16.61 29.25 -22.45
N PRO A 24 -16.73 29.01 -21.15
CA PRO A 24 -15.61 29.21 -20.25
C PRO A 24 -14.45 28.33 -20.73
N GLN A 25 -13.30 28.95 -20.96
CA GLN A 25 -12.07 28.28 -21.31
C GLN A 25 -11.61 27.45 -20.09
N VAL A 26 -12.14 26.22 -19.91
CA VAL A 26 -11.69 25.25 -18.91
C VAL A 26 -10.26 24.74 -19.18
N LYS A 27 -9.64 25.17 -20.27
CA LYS A 27 -8.28 24.73 -20.67
C LYS A 27 -7.11 25.44 -19.97
N ALA A 28 -7.31 26.52 -19.22
CA ALA A 28 -6.20 27.30 -18.66
C ALA A 28 -5.66 26.79 -17.32
N GLN A 29 -6.39 25.96 -16.59
CA GLN A 29 -6.01 25.52 -15.23
C GLN A 29 -5.09 24.29 -15.19
N GLN A 30 -4.84 23.64 -16.32
CA GLN A 30 -4.03 22.40 -16.39
C GLN A 30 -2.52 22.69 -16.48
N LYS A 31 -2.08 23.91 -16.70
CA LYS A 31 -0.68 24.26 -16.94
C LYS A 31 0.15 24.56 -15.68
N ASP A 32 -0.50 24.84 -14.54
CA ASP A 32 0.16 25.29 -13.30
C ASP A 32 0.00 24.34 -12.11
N MET A 33 -0.40 23.08 -12.35
CA MET A 33 -0.45 22.11 -11.25
C MET A 33 0.98 21.71 -10.83
N PRO A 34 1.34 21.83 -9.53
CA PRO A 34 2.64 21.38 -9.07
C PRO A 34 2.80 19.89 -9.35
N GLU A 35 3.95 19.53 -9.91
CA GLU A 35 4.32 18.13 -10.13
C GLU A 35 4.96 17.58 -8.86
N VAL A 36 4.56 16.37 -8.46
CA VAL A 36 5.13 15.65 -7.33
C VAL A 36 5.55 14.26 -7.74
N THR A 37 6.68 13.81 -7.24
CA THR A 37 7.18 12.46 -7.45
C THR A 37 6.93 11.61 -6.22
N ILE A 38 6.24 10.48 -6.40
CA ILE A 38 5.97 9.49 -5.36
C ILE A 38 6.69 8.21 -5.74
N ALA A 39 7.66 7.77 -4.94
CA ALA A 39 8.23 6.45 -5.09
C ALA A 39 7.43 5.43 -4.27
N THR A 40 7.21 4.23 -4.78
CA THR A 40 6.75 3.09 -3.99
C THR A 40 7.90 2.12 -3.79
N ALA A 41 7.98 1.48 -2.62
CA ALA A 41 9.02 0.48 -2.37
C ALA A 41 8.96 -0.66 -3.39
N VAL A 42 7.77 -1.17 -3.65
CA VAL A 42 7.49 -2.26 -4.59
C VAL A 42 6.18 -2.02 -5.32
N SER A 43 5.90 -2.83 -6.35
CA SER A 43 4.62 -2.81 -7.08
C SER A 43 3.76 -3.99 -6.62
N ASN A 44 2.85 -3.75 -5.65
CA ASN A 44 1.91 -4.75 -5.14
C ASN A 44 0.60 -4.11 -4.67
N LEU A 45 -0.35 -4.91 -4.20
CA LEU A 45 -1.68 -4.44 -3.79
C LEU A 45 -1.73 -3.83 -2.38
N ALA A 46 -0.64 -3.83 -1.61
CA ALA A 46 -0.57 -3.05 -0.39
C ALA A 46 -0.74 -1.54 -0.67
N PHE A 47 -0.41 -1.10 -1.89
CA PHE A 47 -0.61 0.28 -2.36
C PHE A 47 -1.91 0.47 -3.17
N ALA A 48 -2.91 -0.40 -3.00
CA ALA A 48 -4.14 -0.38 -3.82
C ALA A 48 -4.86 0.97 -3.82
N ALA A 49 -4.91 1.69 -2.69
CA ALA A 49 -5.50 3.02 -2.64
C ALA A 49 -4.72 4.05 -3.47
N LEU A 50 -3.38 3.95 -3.52
CA LEU A 50 -2.53 4.79 -4.36
C LEU A 50 -2.79 4.53 -5.85
N TRP A 51 -2.89 3.25 -6.24
CA TRP A 51 -3.19 2.86 -7.62
C TRP A 51 -4.58 3.31 -8.07
N VAL A 52 -5.58 3.22 -7.19
CA VAL A 52 -6.93 3.73 -7.48
C VAL A 52 -6.94 5.25 -7.58
N ALA A 53 -6.19 5.96 -6.72
CA ALA A 53 -6.07 7.42 -6.82
C ALA A 53 -5.44 7.86 -8.15
N GLU A 54 -4.39 7.18 -8.61
CA GLU A 54 -3.77 7.42 -9.93
C GLU A 54 -4.76 7.13 -11.05
N GLN A 55 -5.42 5.97 -11.05
CA GLN A 55 -6.34 5.54 -12.10
C GLN A 55 -7.54 6.46 -12.26
N LEU A 56 -8.09 6.97 -11.14
CA LEU A 56 -9.25 7.87 -11.14
C LEU A 56 -8.88 9.35 -11.19
N LYS A 57 -7.60 9.68 -11.38
CA LYS A 57 -7.07 11.05 -11.45
C LYS A 57 -7.44 11.89 -10.22
N TYR A 58 -7.42 11.27 -9.02
CA TYR A 58 -7.73 11.99 -7.80
C TYR A 58 -6.65 12.99 -7.43
N PHE A 59 -5.39 12.76 -7.83
CA PHE A 59 -4.31 13.72 -7.64
C PHE A 59 -4.57 15.02 -8.39
N GLU A 60 -4.95 14.95 -9.67
CA GLU A 60 -5.28 16.11 -10.48
C GLU A 60 -6.52 16.83 -9.96
N GLN A 61 -7.52 16.09 -9.47
CA GLN A 61 -8.72 16.66 -8.85
C GLN A 61 -8.42 17.39 -7.52
N GLU A 62 -7.36 17.00 -6.82
CA GLU A 62 -6.85 17.72 -5.63
C GLU A 62 -5.82 18.81 -5.99
N GLY A 63 -5.53 19.02 -7.28
CA GLY A 63 -4.70 20.11 -7.76
C GLY A 63 -3.20 19.84 -7.84
N VAL A 64 -2.78 18.56 -7.87
CA VAL A 64 -1.39 18.14 -8.06
C VAL A 64 -1.26 17.12 -9.18
N ARG A 65 -0.11 17.09 -9.86
CA ARG A 65 0.21 16.06 -10.85
C ARG A 65 1.20 15.07 -10.22
N ALA A 66 0.76 13.85 -9.96
CA ALA A 66 1.61 12.82 -9.37
C ALA A 66 2.31 11.98 -10.45
N LYS A 67 3.65 11.85 -10.33
CA LYS A 67 4.46 10.89 -11.07
C LYS A 67 4.85 9.77 -10.14
N ILE A 68 4.30 8.58 -10.36
CA ILE A 68 4.54 7.43 -9.49
C ILE A 68 5.60 6.51 -10.12
N THR A 69 6.63 6.16 -9.34
CA THR A 69 7.75 5.29 -9.71
C THR A 69 7.92 4.16 -8.71
N VAL A 70 8.61 3.08 -9.10
CA VAL A 70 8.93 1.95 -8.21
C VAL A 70 10.43 2.00 -7.92
N ALA A 71 10.80 2.06 -6.64
CA ALA A 71 12.18 2.20 -6.20
C ALA A 71 12.94 0.86 -6.09
N GLY A 72 12.22 -0.27 -6.10
CA GLY A 72 12.82 -1.61 -5.99
C GLY A 72 13.09 -2.08 -4.55
N GLY A 73 12.69 -1.31 -3.54
CA GLY A 73 12.82 -1.66 -2.13
C GLY A 73 12.52 -0.50 -1.19
N GLY A 74 12.32 -0.78 0.09
CA GLY A 74 12.03 0.23 1.12
C GLY A 74 13.20 1.20 1.31
N SER A 75 14.42 0.69 1.52
CA SER A 75 15.61 1.54 1.72
C SER A 75 15.94 2.42 0.52
N PRO A 76 15.93 1.94 -0.75
CA PRO A 76 16.07 2.82 -1.92
C PRO A 76 14.99 3.89 -2.00
N CYS A 77 13.72 3.56 -1.67
CA CYS A 77 12.62 4.52 -1.64
C CYS A 77 12.87 5.65 -0.62
N GLN A 78 13.25 5.30 0.59
CA GLN A 78 13.55 6.24 1.67
C GLN A 78 14.78 7.10 1.34
N SER A 79 15.86 6.47 0.85
CA SER A 79 17.06 7.18 0.41
C SER A 79 16.76 8.19 -0.69
N ALA A 80 15.86 7.87 -1.61
CA ALA A 80 15.43 8.79 -2.67
C ALA A 80 14.71 10.04 -2.11
N VAL A 81 13.92 9.92 -1.03
CA VAL A 81 13.31 11.07 -0.35
C VAL A 81 14.35 11.88 0.41
N VAL A 82 15.21 11.22 1.19
CA VAL A 82 16.28 11.90 1.95
C VAL A 82 17.21 12.65 1.00
N GLY A 83 17.59 12.01 -0.12
CA GLY A 83 18.41 12.60 -1.18
C GLY A 83 17.70 13.60 -2.09
N ARG A 84 16.41 13.92 -1.84
CA ARG A 84 15.60 14.91 -2.58
C ARG A 84 15.35 14.56 -4.05
N SER A 85 15.57 13.32 -4.48
CA SER A 85 15.28 12.87 -5.85
C SER A 85 13.79 12.55 -6.07
N VAL A 86 13.03 12.29 -4.98
CA VAL A 86 11.57 12.22 -4.98
C VAL A 86 11.00 13.00 -3.79
N ASN A 87 9.72 13.39 -3.89
CA ASN A 87 9.06 14.16 -2.84
C ASN A 87 8.51 13.27 -1.73
N PHE A 88 7.94 12.11 -2.11
CA PHE A 88 7.31 11.17 -1.20
C PHE A 88 7.79 9.75 -1.45
N CYS A 89 7.80 8.95 -0.39
CA CYS A 89 8.00 7.49 -0.45
C CYS A 89 6.81 6.78 0.19
N ALA A 90 6.24 5.82 -0.53
CA ALA A 90 5.27 4.88 0.01
C ALA A 90 6.00 3.56 0.32
N SER A 91 6.15 3.25 1.62
CA SER A 91 6.91 2.10 2.13
C SER A 91 6.47 1.74 3.54
N SER A 92 7.02 0.67 4.11
CA SER A 92 6.62 0.15 5.40
C SER A 92 6.99 1.05 6.58
N SER A 93 6.15 1.04 7.61
CA SER A 93 6.37 1.78 8.84
C SER A 93 7.58 1.31 9.63
N GLU A 94 7.91 0.01 9.58
CA GLU A 94 9.14 -0.54 10.18
C GLU A 94 10.38 0.06 9.54
N GLY A 95 10.33 0.28 8.22
CA GLY A 95 11.40 0.96 7.51
C GLY A 95 11.58 2.40 7.99
N LEU A 96 10.48 3.12 8.30
CA LEU A 96 10.57 4.45 8.89
C LEU A 96 11.17 4.42 10.29
N VAL A 97 10.82 3.42 11.13
CA VAL A 97 11.44 3.24 12.45
C VAL A 97 12.95 3.00 12.31
N LEU A 98 13.37 2.16 11.36
CA LEU A 98 14.79 1.94 11.08
C LEU A 98 15.48 3.24 10.63
N ALA A 99 14.87 3.95 9.69
CA ALA A 99 15.38 5.23 9.20
C ALA A 99 15.57 6.25 10.34
N TYR A 100 14.60 6.31 11.27
CA TYR A 100 14.70 7.14 12.47
C TYR A 100 15.90 6.74 13.36
N VAL A 101 16.05 5.43 13.64
CA VAL A 101 17.18 4.90 14.43
C VAL A 101 18.53 5.25 13.79
N GLU A 102 18.58 5.31 12.46
CA GLU A 102 19.74 5.69 11.66
C GLU A 102 19.90 7.23 11.51
N GLY A 103 18.98 8.01 12.05
CA GLY A 103 19.02 9.48 12.03
C GLY A 103 18.52 10.12 10.74
N ALA A 104 17.79 9.39 9.91
CA ALA A 104 17.19 9.96 8.69
C ALA A 104 15.92 10.77 9.01
N PRO A 105 15.81 12.02 8.53
CA PRO A 105 14.69 12.91 8.83
C PRO A 105 13.49 12.60 7.93
N LEU A 106 12.65 11.64 8.33
CA LEU A 106 11.42 11.27 7.65
C LEU A 106 10.22 11.31 8.60
N VAL A 107 9.05 11.63 8.07
CA VAL A 107 7.77 11.63 8.79
C VAL A 107 6.68 10.98 7.93
N ALA A 108 5.87 10.12 8.55
CA ALA A 108 4.66 9.57 7.93
C ALA A 108 3.52 10.59 7.97
N ILE A 109 2.85 10.78 6.85
CA ILE A 109 1.74 11.75 6.72
C ILE A 109 0.40 11.09 6.38
N GLN A 110 0.38 9.79 6.05
CA GLN A 110 -0.83 9.06 5.72
C GLN A 110 -0.54 7.56 5.74
N SER A 111 -1.52 6.73 6.16
CA SER A 111 -1.42 5.28 6.11
C SER A 111 -2.19 4.70 4.93
N HIS A 112 -1.57 3.79 4.18
CA HIS A 112 -2.23 3.02 3.12
C HIS A 112 -2.97 1.80 3.68
N ASN A 113 -2.52 1.25 4.81
CA ASN A 113 -3.09 0.05 5.42
C ASN A 113 -3.26 0.22 6.94
N ARG A 114 -4.30 -0.39 7.49
CA ARG A 114 -4.55 -0.49 8.94
C ARG A 114 -4.24 -1.90 9.50
N ALA A 115 -3.61 -2.75 8.71
CA ALA A 115 -3.15 -4.07 9.10
C ALA A 115 -1.98 -4.48 8.21
N LEU A 116 -1.16 -5.38 8.70
CA LEU A 116 -0.08 -5.99 7.92
C LEU A 116 -0.71 -6.84 6.80
N THR A 117 -0.51 -6.46 5.54
CA THR A 117 -1.18 -7.08 4.39
C THR A 117 -0.50 -8.35 3.88
N LEU A 118 0.53 -8.86 4.56
CA LEU A 118 1.22 -10.07 4.14
C LEU A 118 0.30 -11.30 4.21
N SER A 119 0.37 -12.14 3.18
CA SER A 119 -0.20 -13.49 3.21
C SER A 119 0.91 -14.51 3.48
N VAL A 120 0.80 -15.24 4.59
CA VAL A 120 1.69 -16.38 4.87
C VAL A 120 1.18 -17.59 4.07
N VAL A 121 1.97 -18.02 3.11
CA VAL A 121 1.67 -19.17 2.26
C VAL A 121 2.66 -20.30 2.54
N ILE A 122 2.15 -21.53 2.57
CA ILE A 122 2.96 -22.76 2.61
C ILE A 122 2.66 -23.62 1.37
N ARG A 123 3.54 -24.55 1.03
CA ARG A 123 3.25 -25.54 -0.02
C ARG A 123 1.95 -26.28 0.30
N LYS A 124 1.12 -26.49 -0.73
CA LYS A 124 -0.18 -27.16 -0.60
C LYS A 124 -0.04 -28.55 0.05
N GLU A 125 0.98 -29.32 -0.34
CA GLU A 125 1.30 -30.64 0.23
C GLU A 125 1.55 -30.60 1.75
N LEU A 126 2.19 -29.51 2.24
CA LEU A 126 2.42 -29.34 3.68
C LEU A 126 1.13 -28.96 4.41
N ALA A 127 0.28 -28.13 3.81
CA ALA A 127 -1.04 -27.85 4.35
C ALA A 127 -1.86 -29.13 4.52
N ASP A 128 -1.84 -30.01 3.51
CA ASP A 128 -2.53 -31.31 3.52
C ASP A 128 -1.91 -32.25 4.56
N LYS A 129 -0.58 -32.37 4.59
CA LYS A 129 0.16 -33.18 5.57
C LYS A 129 -0.16 -32.79 7.01
N PHE A 130 -0.21 -31.49 7.29
CA PHE A 130 -0.54 -30.96 8.61
C PHE A 130 -2.05 -30.88 8.87
N LYS A 131 -2.89 -31.23 7.88
CA LYS A 131 -4.36 -31.13 7.92
C LYS A 131 -4.83 -29.73 8.29
N LEU A 132 -4.16 -28.69 7.76
CA LEU A 132 -4.44 -27.31 8.03
C LEU A 132 -5.35 -26.71 6.97
N THR A 133 -6.28 -25.88 7.46
CA THR A 133 -7.12 -25.02 6.65
C THR A 133 -7.10 -23.60 7.24
N ARG A 134 -7.62 -22.60 6.51
CA ARG A 134 -7.84 -21.26 7.07
C ARG A 134 -8.78 -21.25 8.27
N LYS A 135 -9.66 -22.27 8.38
CA LYS A 135 -10.59 -22.43 9.52
C LYS A 135 -9.96 -23.14 10.71
N SER A 136 -8.77 -23.73 10.57
CA SER A 136 -8.04 -24.33 11.69
C SER A 136 -7.72 -23.25 12.73
N PRO A 137 -7.72 -23.58 14.03
CA PRO A 137 -7.36 -22.63 15.09
C PRO A 137 -6.03 -21.94 14.78
N LEU A 138 -5.96 -20.61 15.00
CA LEU A 138 -4.78 -19.82 14.67
C LEU A 138 -3.51 -20.44 15.30
N ASN A 139 -3.56 -20.82 16.58
CA ASN A 139 -2.41 -21.41 17.28
C ASN A 139 -1.91 -22.71 16.60
N ALA A 140 -2.80 -23.52 16.02
CA ALA A 140 -2.38 -24.72 15.28
C ALA A 140 -1.62 -24.35 14.00
N ARG A 141 -2.12 -23.32 13.27
CA ARG A 141 -1.44 -22.79 12.08
C ARG A 141 -0.09 -22.17 12.42
N LEU A 142 0.02 -21.43 13.53
CA LEU A 142 1.28 -20.85 14.00
C LEU A 142 2.30 -21.91 14.38
N LYS A 143 1.89 -22.95 15.15
CA LYS A 143 2.78 -24.06 15.55
C LYS A 143 3.35 -24.83 14.36
N ALA A 144 2.59 -24.95 13.27
CA ALA A 144 3.07 -25.62 12.07
C ALA A 144 4.25 -24.88 11.42
N LEU A 145 4.35 -23.55 11.57
CA LEU A 145 5.47 -22.77 11.03
C LEU A 145 6.82 -23.21 11.58
N SER A 146 6.89 -23.71 12.82
CA SER A 146 8.12 -24.24 13.43
C SER A 146 8.59 -25.57 12.82
N GLN A 147 7.75 -26.22 12.02
CA GLN A 147 8.04 -27.52 11.41
C GLN A 147 8.40 -27.40 9.92
N LEU A 148 8.44 -26.17 9.41
CA LEU A 148 8.78 -25.91 8.01
C LEU A 148 10.28 -26.07 7.79
N GLY A 149 10.64 -26.50 6.56
CA GLY A 149 12.00 -26.48 6.06
C GLY A 149 12.42 -25.06 5.63
N PRO A 150 13.06 -24.89 4.48
CA PRO A 150 13.49 -23.55 4.04
C PRO A 150 12.32 -22.58 3.85
N ILE A 151 12.43 -21.40 4.43
CA ILE A 151 11.45 -20.30 4.31
C ILE A 151 12.04 -19.25 3.41
N GLY A 152 11.29 -18.84 2.39
CA GLY A 152 11.68 -17.76 1.49
C GLY A 152 11.48 -16.39 2.14
N ALA A 153 12.50 -15.53 2.09
CA ALA A 153 12.44 -14.13 2.50
C ALA A 153 13.16 -13.25 1.47
N THR A 154 12.82 -11.95 1.44
CA THR A 154 13.37 -11.03 0.42
C THR A 154 14.82 -10.64 0.71
N SER A 155 15.18 -10.49 1.97
CA SER A 155 16.55 -10.20 2.44
C SER A 155 16.64 -10.46 3.95
N PRO A 156 17.86 -10.57 4.50
CA PRO A 156 18.06 -10.60 5.95
C PRO A 156 17.47 -9.34 6.61
N GLY A 157 16.71 -9.54 7.68
CA GLY A 157 16.06 -8.46 8.43
C GLY A 157 14.81 -7.85 7.77
N ALA A 158 14.39 -8.33 6.59
CA ALA A 158 13.15 -7.87 5.96
C ALA A 158 11.90 -8.33 6.72
N VAL A 159 10.79 -7.61 6.57
CA VAL A 159 9.50 -7.97 7.19
C VAL A 159 9.08 -9.38 6.80
N SER A 160 9.37 -9.84 5.58
CA SER A 160 9.11 -11.20 5.10
C SER A 160 9.86 -12.30 5.89
N GLU A 161 10.98 -11.99 6.54
CA GLU A 161 11.68 -12.85 7.49
C GLU A 161 11.12 -12.66 8.91
N GLN A 162 11.01 -11.42 9.35
CA GLN A 162 10.66 -11.07 10.71
C GLN A 162 9.26 -11.57 11.10
N ILE A 163 8.33 -11.59 10.16
CA ILE A 163 6.97 -12.10 10.41
C ILE A 163 6.96 -13.57 10.81
N PHE A 164 7.80 -14.41 10.20
CA PHE A 164 7.90 -15.82 10.61
C PHE A 164 8.49 -15.95 12.01
N LYS A 165 9.54 -15.20 12.34
CA LYS A 165 10.12 -15.17 13.68
C LYS A 165 9.08 -14.76 14.72
N PHE A 166 8.35 -13.69 14.46
CA PHE A 166 7.27 -13.19 15.31
C PHE A 166 6.17 -14.24 15.52
N LEU A 167 5.66 -14.84 14.46
CA LEU A 167 4.56 -15.80 14.52
C LEU A 167 4.98 -17.10 15.24
N VAL A 168 6.21 -17.55 15.01
CA VAL A 168 6.77 -18.73 15.71
C VAL A 168 6.96 -18.44 17.19
N THR A 169 7.54 -17.30 17.56
CA THR A 169 7.65 -16.87 18.96
C THR A 169 6.29 -16.78 19.64
N LYS A 170 5.30 -16.19 18.95
CA LYS A 170 3.92 -16.08 19.46
C LYS A 170 3.30 -17.45 19.77
N SER A 171 3.67 -18.50 19.05
CA SER A 171 3.18 -19.87 19.32
C SER A 171 3.99 -20.62 20.38
N GLY A 172 4.99 -19.99 20.98
CA GLY A 172 5.91 -20.60 21.94
C GLY A 172 7.04 -21.41 21.29
N GLY A 173 7.24 -21.27 19.97
CA GLY A 173 8.35 -21.89 19.24
C GLY A 173 9.65 -21.08 19.34
N ASP A 174 10.73 -21.70 18.89
CA ASP A 174 12.07 -21.12 18.88
C ASP A 174 12.38 -20.56 17.48
N PRO A 175 12.37 -19.20 17.27
CA PRO A 175 12.61 -18.61 15.97
C PRO A 175 14.05 -18.79 15.45
N SER A 176 15.01 -19.15 16.31
CA SER A 176 16.41 -19.40 15.91
C SER A 176 16.58 -20.68 15.08
N LYS A 177 15.61 -21.58 15.14
CA LYS A 177 15.58 -22.85 14.38
C LYS A 177 15.07 -22.67 12.96
N LEU A 178 14.49 -21.53 12.62
CA LEU A 178 14.00 -21.25 11.27
C LEU A 178 15.17 -21.12 10.30
N LYS A 179 15.01 -21.71 9.12
CA LYS A 179 16.00 -21.66 8.03
C LYS A 179 15.47 -20.77 6.91
N PHE A 180 16.20 -19.73 6.58
CA PHE A 180 15.79 -18.78 5.53
C PHE A 180 16.63 -18.96 4.26
N VAL A 181 15.95 -18.80 3.12
CA VAL A 181 16.53 -18.65 1.79
C VAL A 181 16.16 -17.28 1.28
N TYR A 182 17.14 -16.45 0.95
CA TYR A 182 16.92 -15.07 0.54
C TYR A 182 16.87 -14.97 -0.99
N LEU A 183 15.69 -14.57 -1.47
CA LEU A 183 15.39 -14.43 -2.90
C LEU A 183 14.62 -13.14 -3.12
N GLY A 184 14.77 -12.53 -4.29
CA GLY A 184 13.95 -11.35 -4.64
C GLY A 184 12.44 -11.66 -4.56
N GLY A 185 11.64 -10.69 -4.16
CA GLY A 185 10.19 -10.86 -4.00
C GLY A 185 9.50 -11.55 -5.19
N PRO A 186 9.78 -11.14 -6.45
CA PRO A 186 9.20 -11.79 -7.64
C PRO A 186 9.60 -13.26 -7.81
N GLN A 187 10.69 -13.72 -7.23
CA GLN A 187 11.18 -15.10 -7.34
C GLN A 187 10.52 -16.06 -6.34
N LEU A 188 9.98 -15.55 -5.22
CA LEU A 188 9.43 -16.36 -4.14
C LEU A 188 8.24 -17.25 -4.57
N PRO A 189 7.27 -16.78 -5.38
CA PRO A 189 6.19 -17.64 -5.86
C PRO A 189 6.71 -18.83 -6.66
N ALA A 190 7.62 -18.60 -7.61
CA ALA A 190 8.23 -19.67 -8.41
C ALA A 190 9.02 -20.64 -7.54
N SER A 191 9.76 -20.14 -6.53
CA SER A 191 10.55 -20.98 -5.62
C SER A 191 9.69 -21.89 -4.78
N LEU A 192 8.53 -21.44 -4.31
CA LEU A 192 7.58 -22.30 -3.58
C LEU A 192 6.99 -23.37 -4.52
N MET A 193 6.55 -22.96 -5.74
CA MET A 193 5.97 -23.89 -6.70
C MET A 193 6.95 -24.97 -7.17
N ASN A 194 8.26 -24.69 -7.14
CA ASN A 194 9.34 -25.61 -7.49
C ASN A 194 9.95 -26.32 -6.25
N ASN A 195 9.31 -26.24 -5.09
CA ASN A 195 9.74 -26.89 -3.84
C ASN A 195 11.14 -26.45 -3.33
N VAL A 196 11.63 -25.28 -3.73
CA VAL A 196 12.89 -24.70 -3.21
C VAL A 196 12.68 -24.16 -1.81
N VAL A 197 11.49 -23.60 -1.53
CA VAL A 197 11.09 -23.15 -0.20
C VAL A 197 9.75 -23.77 0.19
N ASP A 198 9.55 -23.99 1.49
CA ASP A 198 8.32 -24.53 2.05
C ASP A 198 7.24 -23.48 2.27
N ALA A 199 7.67 -22.23 2.48
CA ALA A 199 6.81 -21.09 2.77
C ALA A 199 7.45 -19.77 2.37
N PHE A 200 6.63 -18.73 2.25
CA PHE A 200 7.03 -17.33 2.27
C PHE A 200 5.88 -16.44 2.75
N ALA A 201 6.17 -15.17 3.03
CA ALA A 201 5.16 -14.17 3.36
C ALA A 201 5.40 -12.90 2.55
N LEU A 202 4.43 -12.53 1.72
CA LEU A 202 4.43 -11.28 0.93
C LEU A 202 3.00 -10.72 0.82
N SER A 203 2.90 -9.42 0.57
CA SER A 203 1.61 -8.81 0.24
C SER A 203 1.09 -9.30 -1.12
N PRO A 204 -0.25 -9.36 -1.31
CA PRO A 204 -0.84 -9.77 -2.57
C PRO A 204 -0.25 -9.03 -3.79
N PRO A 205 -0.09 -9.71 -4.94
CA PRO A 205 -0.69 -11.00 -5.30
C PRO A 205 0.25 -12.22 -5.15
N SER A 206 1.41 -12.09 -4.48
CA SER A 206 2.47 -13.10 -4.53
C SER A 206 2.06 -14.49 -4.01
N ALA A 207 1.41 -14.54 -2.86
CA ALA A 207 0.93 -15.80 -2.28
C ALA A 207 -0.26 -16.35 -3.07
N GLU A 208 -1.15 -15.47 -3.51
CA GLU A 208 -2.37 -15.79 -4.25
C GLU A 208 -2.06 -16.40 -5.63
N ILE A 209 -0.95 -16.01 -6.27
CA ILE A 209 -0.44 -16.66 -7.49
C ILE A 209 -0.20 -18.15 -7.25
N THR A 210 0.47 -18.51 -6.15
CA THR A 210 0.77 -19.92 -5.85
C THR A 210 -0.47 -20.71 -5.48
N GLU A 211 -1.42 -20.07 -4.79
CA GLU A 211 -2.70 -20.69 -4.44
C GLU A 211 -3.58 -20.90 -5.68
N ALA A 212 -3.65 -19.94 -6.57
CA ALA A 212 -4.37 -20.05 -7.83
C ALA A 212 -3.81 -21.18 -8.71
N ALA A 213 -2.48 -21.38 -8.68
CA ALA A 213 -1.80 -22.50 -9.35
C ALA A 213 -1.99 -23.85 -8.65
N GLY A 214 -2.66 -23.91 -7.49
CA GLY A 214 -2.84 -25.16 -6.71
C GLY A 214 -1.58 -25.69 -6.06
N LYS A 215 -0.50 -24.91 -6.00
CA LYS A 215 0.80 -25.30 -5.42
C LYS A 215 1.03 -24.72 -4.03
N GLY A 216 0.45 -23.56 -3.71
CA GLY A 216 0.47 -22.94 -2.40
C GLY A 216 -0.89 -23.03 -1.70
N TYR A 217 -0.88 -22.81 -0.40
CA TYR A 217 -2.07 -22.61 0.41
C TYR A 217 -1.80 -21.47 1.40
N VAL A 218 -2.55 -20.38 1.24
CA VAL A 218 -2.46 -19.24 2.18
C VAL A 218 -3.08 -19.66 3.51
N ILE A 219 -2.26 -19.86 4.53
CA ILE A 219 -2.72 -20.31 5.84
C ILE A 219 -3.01 -19.18 6.81
N ILE A 220 -2.32 -18.02 6.68
CA ILE A 220 -2.55 -16.85 7.54
C ILE A 220 -2.55 -15.60 6.65
N PRO A 221 -3.72 -15.14 6.18
CA PRO A 221 -3.87 -13.86 5.52
C PRO A 221 -3.93 -12.76 6.57
N LEU A 222 -2.79 -12.16 6.91
CA LEU A 222 -2.67 -11.17 8.00
C LEU A 222 -3.55 -9.94 7.81
N GLY A 223 -3.78 -9.56 6.55
CA GLY A 223 -4.67 -8.43 6.20
C GLY A 223 -6.12 -8.62 6.67
N LEU A 224 -6.55 -9.85 6.97
CA LEU A 224 -7.89 -10.15 7.51
C LEU A 224 -7.98 -9.93 9.03
N GLY A 225 -6.87 -9.59 9.71
CA GLY A 225 -6.90 -9.19 11.12
C GLY A 225 -6.94 -10.31 12.13
N GLU A 226 -6.57 -11.54 11.76
CA GLU A 226 -6.57 -12.69 12.68
C GLU A 226 -5.48 -12.64 13.78
N VAL A 227 -4.46 -11.78 13.61
CA VAL A 227 -3.38 -11.55 14.58
C VAL A 227 -3.54 -10.15 15.16
N PRO A 228 -4.09 -10.01 16.40
CA PRO A 228 -4.48 -8.71 16.95
C PRO A 228 -3.34 -7.69 17.06
N GLU A 229 -2.13 -8.13 17.28
CA GLU A 229 -0.94 -7.26 17.36
C GLU A 229 -0.60 -6.62 16.01
N LEU A 230 -1.10 -7.15 14.90
CA LEU A 230 -0.86 -6.70 13.54
C LEU A 230 -2.10 -6.05 12.91
N THR A 231 -3.15 -5.80 13.71
CA THR A 231 -4.34 -5.02 13.35
C THR A 231 -4.25 -3.62 13.92
N ASP A 232 -4.98 -2.65 13.34
CA ASP A 232 -4.84 -1.23 13.65
C ASP A 232 -3.35 -0.80 13.66
N TYR A 233 -2.67 -1.31 12.65
CA TYR A 233 -1.24 -1.25 12.44
C TYR A 233 -0.99 -0.48 11.13
N PRO A 234 -0.45 0.73 11.16
CA PRO A 234 -0.16 1.50 9.96
C PRO A 234 1.02 0.86 9.21
N TYR A 235 0.74 -0.09 8.32
CA TYR A 235 1.79 -0.90 7.68
C TYR A 235 2.49 -0.17 6.56
N GLU A 236 1.87 -0.01 5.41
CA GLU A 236 2.42 0.82 4.34
C GLU A 236 1.95 2.26 4.55
N ILE A 237 2.89 3.18 4.54
CA ILE A 237 2.66 4.59 4.85
C ILE A 237 3.22 5.48 3.75
N LEU A 238 2.65 6.66 3.57
CA LEU A 238 3.22 7.74 2.78
C LEU A 238 4.12 8.57 3.69
N MET A 239 5.40 8.67 3.35
CA MET A 239 6.38 9.44 4.11
C MET A 239 7.09 10.47 3.25
N ALA A 240 7.58 11.53 3.88
CA ALA A 240 8.35 12.58 3.26
C ALA A 240 9.34 13.19 4.27
N ARG A 241 10.17 14.13 3.83
CA ARG A 241 10.97 14.93 4.75
C ARG A 241 10.08 15.93 5.49
N PRO A 242 10.32 16.17 6.81
CA PRO A 242 9.55 17.14 7.60
C PRO A 242 9.60 18.56 7.02
N ASP A 243 10.79 19.04 6.59
CA ASP A 243 10.97 20.35 5.95
C ASP A 243 10.11 20.48 4.69
N TYR A 244 10.12 19.46 3.84
CA TYR A 244 9.34 19.48 2.60
C TYR A 244 7.83 19.60 2.84
N VAL A 245 7.27 18.83 3.77
CA VAL A 245 5.81 18.86 4.02
C VAL A 245 5.36 20.13 4.71
N GLU A 246 6.21 20.74 5.53
CA GLU A 246 5.91 22.04 6.16
C GLU A 246 5.97 23.19 5.15
N ASP A 247 6.98 23.21 4.27
CA ASP A 247 7.11 24.22 3.21
C ASP A 247 6.05 24.06 2.10
N ASN A 248 5.57 22.83 1.88
CA ASN A 248 4.62 22.48 0.82
C ASN A 248 3.30 21.91 1.35
N ARG A 249 2.76 22.49 2.43
CA ARG A 249 1.56 21.99 3.13
C ARG A 249 0.37 21.71 2.21
N LYS A 250 0.10 22.62 1.24
CA LYS A 250 -1.00 22.44 0.28
C LYS A 250 -0.79 21.20 -0.58
N VAL A 251 0.42 20.98 -1.05
CA VAL A 251 0.79 19.83 -1.87
C VAL A 251 0.70 18.53 -1.06
N ALA A 252 1.27 18.49 0.15
CA ALA A 252 1.21 17.33 1.02
C ALA A 252 -0.24 16.95 1.37
N THR A 253 -1.08 17.97 1.65
CA THR A 253 -2.52 17.77 1.90
C THR A 253 -3.23 17.22 0.66
N ALA A 254 -2.96 17.76 -0.52
CA ALA A 254 -3.58 17.31 -1.77
C ALA A 254 -3.23 15.84 -2.06
N VAL A 255 -1.96 15.45 -1.90
CA VAL A 255 -1.51 14.07 -2.10
C VAL A 255 -2.19 13.12 -1.09
N ALA A 256 -2.17 13.47 0.20
CA ALA A 256 -2.79 12.64 1.24
C ALA A 256 -4.31 12.50 1.02
N ARG A 257 -5.00 13.60 0.63
CA ARG A 257 -6.45 13.60 0.33
C ARG A 257 -6.80 12.75 -0.89
N ALA A 258 -6.01 12.80 -1.95
CA ALA A 258 -6.22 11.97 -3.14
C ALA A 258 -6.22 10.48 -2.78
N ILE A 259 -5.25 10.03 -1.98
CA ILE A 259 -5.14 8.65 -1.51
C ILE A 259 -6.29 8.32 -0.54
N SER A 260 -6.64 9.23 0.38
CA SER A 260 -7.75 9.04 1.32
C SER A 260 -9.09 8.89 0.61
N ARG A 261 -9.35 9.67 -0.45
CA ARG A 261 -10.55 9.52 -1.29
C ARG A 261 -10.63 8.15 -1.93
N ALA A 262 -9.50 7.64 -2.42
CA ALA A 262 -9.43 6.28 -2.95
C ALA A 262 -9.69 5.24 -1.85
N GLY A 263 -9.11 5.38 -0.67
CA GLY A 263 -9.40 4.54 0.49
C GLY A 263 -10.89 4.52 0.84
N ALA A 264 -11.54 5.70 0.88
CA ALA A 264 -12.97 5.82 1.13
C ALA A 264 -13.83 5.08 0.08
N LEU A 265 -13.37 5.03 -1.18
CA LEU A 265 -14.08 4.33 -2.25
C LEU A 265 -14.16 2.81 -2.01
N PHE A 266 -13.11 2.19 -1.44
CA PHE A 266 -13.12 0.76 -1.09
C PHE A 266 -14.22 0.40 -0.08
N HIS A 267 -14.66 1.37 0.73
CA HIS A 267 -15.72 1.18 1.73
C HIS A 267 -17.10 1.58 1.22
N SER A 268 -17.19 2.68 0.46
CA SER A 268 -18.47 3.23 0.03
C SER A 268 -18.98 2.61 -1.28
N LYS A 269 -18.07 2.28 -2.20
CA LYS A 269 -18.38 1.71 -3.51
C LYS A 269 -17.30 0.68 -3.90
N PRO A 270 -17.23 -0.47 -3.20
CA PRO A 270 -16.14 -1.45 -3.37
C PRO A 270 -16.00 -1.96 -4.80
N GLU A 271 -17.10 -2.15 -5.53
CA GLU A 271 -17.05 -2.59 -6.93
C GLU A 271 -16.44 -1.51 -7.85
N ALA A 272 -16.68 -0.23 -7.58
CA ALA A 272 -16.03 0.85 -8.33
C ALA A 272 -14.52 0.93 -8.03
N ALA A 273 -14.12 0.74 -6.77
CA ALA A 273 -12.72 0.65 -6.39
C ALA A 273 -12.03 -0.56 -7.04
N LYS A 274 -12.70 -1.71 -7.04
CA LYS A 274 -12.26 -2.95 -7.69
C LYS A 274 -12.08 -2.76 -9.20
N ALA A 275 -13.06 -2.18 -9.87
CA ALA A 275 -13.00 -1.90 -11.31
C ALA A 275 -11.87 -0.93 -11.66
N ALA A 276 -11.68 0.14 -10.88
CA ALA A 276 -10.60 1.08 -11.06
C ALA A 276 -9.22 0.41 -10.86
N LEU A 277 -9.07 -0.39 -9.80
CA LEU A 277 -7.85 -1.13 -9.53
C LEU A 277 -7.56 -2.15 -10.65
N ARG A 278 -8.60 -2.84 -11.15
CA ARG A 278 -8.47 -3.80 -12.26
C ARG A 278 -8.06 -3.14 -13.58
N ALA A 279 -8.51 -1.92 -13.82
CA ALA A 279 -8.14 -1.13 -14.99
C ALA A 279 -6.72 -0.53 -14.90
N HIS A 280 -6.16 -0.44 -13.69
CA HIS A 280 -4.83 0.10 -13.49
C HIS A 280 -3.76 -0.80 -14.12
N ARG A 281 -2.69 -0.19 -14.71
CA ARG A 281 -1.58 -0.91 -15.39
C ARG A 281 -0.99 -2.07 -14.60
N PHE A 282 -0.95 -1.95 -13.27
CA PHE A 282 -0.45 -2.99 -12.38
C PHE A 282 -1.33 -4.24 -12.34
N SER A 283 -2.64 -4.08 -12.38
CA SER A 283 -3.64 -5.15 -12.16
C SER A 283 -4.40 -5.53 -13.43
N ASN A 284 -3.98 -5.05 -14.61
CA ASN A 284 -4.73 -5.37 -15.82
C ASN A 284 -4.68 -6.87 -16.17
N PRO A 285 -5.68 -7.40 -16.93
CA PRO A 285 -5.77 -8.83 -17.23
C PRO A 285 -4.57 -9.46 -17.92
N LYS A 286 -3.73 -8.65 -18.60
CA LYS A 286 -2.50 -9.13 -19.25
C LYS A 286 -1.37 -9.44 -18.26
N THR A 287 -1.43 -8.83 -17.07
CA THR A 287 -0.37 -8.95 -16.04
C THR A 287 -0.81 -9.75 -14.83
N LEU A 288 -2.12 -9.85 -14.59
CA LEU A 288 -2.67 -10.51 -13.41
C LEU A 288 -3.98 -11.22 -13.77
N GLU A 289 -3.99 -12.56 -13.71
CA GLU A 289 -5.16 -13.40 -13.97
C GLU A 289 -6.34 -13.04 -13.04
N ASP A 290 -7.57 -13.21 -13.53
CA ASP A 290 -8.78 -12.84 -12.80
C ASP A 290 -8.89 -13.53 -11.44
N LYS A 291 -8.63 -14.84 -11.38
CA LYS A 291 -8.67 -15.60 -10.13
C LYS A 291 -7.69 -15.08 -9.09
N VAL A 292 -6.46 -14.74 -9.52
CA VAL A 292 -5.44 -14.19 -8.65
C VAL A 292 -5.83 -12.78 -8.18
N PHE A 293 -6.37 -11.96 -9.08
CA PHE A 293 -6.82 -10.63 -8.74
C PHE A 293 -7.95 -10.66 -7.70
N GLU A 294 -8.96 -11.53 -7.87
CA GLU A 294 -10.08 -11.67 -6.93
C GLU A 294 -9.58 -12.06 -5.53
N LEU A 295 -8.77 -13.11 -5.43
CA LEU A 295 -8.17 -13.55 -4.17
C LEU A 295 -7.36 -12.44 -3.50
N SER A 296 -6.60 -11.70 -4.30
CA SER A 296 -5.74 -10.60 -3.82
C SER A 296 -6.55 -9.41 -3.33
N PHE A 297 -7.61 -9.05 -4.06
CA PHE A 297 -8.51 -7.97 -3.68
C PHE A 297 -9.22 -8.27 -2.36
N ASP A 298 -9.77 -9.48 -2.21
CA ASP A 298 -10.46 -9.91 -1.00
C ASP A 298 -9.53 -9.94 0.22
N THR A 299 -8.24 -10.27 0.01
CA THR A 299 -7.22 -10.27 1.07
C THR A 299 -6.84 -8.86 1.50
N VAL A 300 -6.68 -7.92 0.57
CA VAL A 300 -6.15 -6.59 0.88
C VAL A 300 -7.23 -5.58 1.29
N LYS A 301 -8.44 -5.68 0.72
CA LYS A 301 -9.53 -4.73 0.95
C LYS A 301 -9.82 -4.44 2.43
N PRO A 302 -9.92 -5.44 3.35
CA PRO A 302 -10.19 -5.18 4.76
C PRO A 302 -9.11 -4.36 5.46
N ALA A 303 -7.87 -4.41 4.96
CA ALA A 303 -6.75 -3.67 5.52
C ALA A 303 -6.65 -2.22 5.03
N ILE A 304 -7.41 -1.83 4.00
CA ILE A 304 -7.38 -0.45 3.48
C ILE A 304 -8.17 0.46 4.43
N PRO A 305 -7.56 1.50 5.01
CA PRO A 305 -8.26 2.44 5.87
C PRO A 305 -9.18 3.36 5.05
N ARG A 306 -10.25 3.82 5.68
CA ARG A 306 -11.16 4.75 5.02
C ARG A 306 -10.49 6.09 4.66
N TRP A 307 -9.63 6.59 5.55
CA TRP A 307 -9.03 7.92 5.43
C TRP A 307 -7.50 7.93 5.55
N GLY A 308 -6.92 6.88 6.09
CA GLY A 308 -5.49 6.79 6.29
C GLY A 308 -4.95 7.48 7.55
N ASN A 309 -5.83 7.79 8.52
CA ASN A 309 -5.42 8.26 9.83
C ASN A 309 -4.61 7.19 10.56
N MET A 310 -3.68 7.65 11.36
CA MET A 310 -2.82 6.85 12.22
C MET A 310 -3.14 7.13 13.69
N SER A 311 -2.71 6.25 14.59
CA SER A 311 -2.90 6.39 16.03
C SER A 311 -1.64 6.02 16.81
N SER A 312 -1.47 6.59 18.01
CA SER A 312 -0.39 6.23 18.92
C SER A 312 -0.41 4.74 19.25
N GLU A 313 -1.59 4.15 19.42
CA GLU A 313 -1.71 2.69 19.67
C GLU A 313 -1.21 1.86 18.48
N GLY A 314 -1.54 2.25 17.26
CA GLY A 314 -1.02 1.61 16.05
C GLY A 314 0.50 1.71 15.96
N TRP A 315 1.06 2.88 16.24
CA TRP A 315 2.50 3.08 16.25
C TRP A 315 3.22 2.36 17.38
N LYS A 316 2.62 2.20 18.56
CA LYS A 316 3.14 1.31 19.61
C LYS A 316 3.31 -0.13 19.11
N LYS A 317 2.34 -0.64 18.34
CA LYS A 317 2.42 -1.98 17.72
C LYS A 317 3.55 -2.06 16.70
N VAL A 318 3.73 -1.04 15.85
CA VAL A 318 4.87 -0.97 14.90
C VAL A 318 6.20 -1.02 15.63
N ILE A 319 6.37 -0.19 16.65
CA ILE A 319 7.62 -0.10 17.43
C ILE A 319 7.89 -1.42 18.18
N ASN A 320 6.86 -2.01 18.79
CA ASN A 320 6.97 -3.29 19.47
C ASN A 320 7.35 -4.43 18.52
N PHE A 321 6.75 -4.47 17.33
CA PHE A 321 7.12 -5.42 16.30
C PHE A 321 8.57 -5.21 15.83
N ALA A 322 8.96 -3.97 15.55
CA ALA A 322 10.32 -3.62 15.12
C ALA A 322 11.36 -4.00 16.21
N GLY A 323 11.05 -3.77 17.48
CA GLY A 323 11.89 -4.18 18.61
C GLY A 323 11.98 -5.70 18.74
N GLY A 324 10.85 -6.39 18.78
CA GLY A 324 10.77 -7.85 18.87
C GLY A 324 11.36 -8.58 17.68
N ALA A 325 11.34 -7.96 16.51
CA ALA A 325 11.92 -8.46 15.28
C ALA A 325 13.44 -8.14 15.14
N GLY A 326 14.03 -7.41 16.09
CA GLY A 326 15.45 -7.04 16.10
C GLY A 326 15.84 -5.95 15.11
N ILE A 327 14.86 -5.14 14.63
CA ILE A 327 15.10 -3.94 13.82
C ILE A 327 15.69 -2.83 14.71
N ILE A 328 15.17 -2.69 15.93
CA ILE A 328 15.71 -1.77 16.95
C ILE A 328 16.66 -2.58 17.83
N LYS A 329 17.96 -2.33 17.70
CA LYS A 329 19.00 -3.02 18.49
C LYS A 329 19.36 -2.27 19.77
N ASP A 330 19.18 -0.94 19.78
CA ASP A 330 19.51 -0.08 20.90
C ASP A 330 18.22 0.41 21.59
N PRO A 331 17.91 -0.04 22.81
CA PRO A 331 16.72 0.40 23.53
C PRO A 331 16.64 1.93 23.75
N ALA A 332 17.79 2.61 23.80
CA ALA A 332 17.82 4.08 23.94
C ALA A 332 17.35 4.81 22.70
N LYS A 333 17.27 4.13 21.57
CA LYS A 333 16.80 4.68 20.29
C LYS A 333 15.34 4.31 19.96
N VAL A 334 14.59 3.77 20.92
CA VAL A 334 13.17 3.50 20.74
C VAL A 334 12.42 4.83 20.59
N PRO A 335 11.77 5.10 19.45
CA PRO A 335 11.08 6.36 19.25
C PRO A 335 9.78 6.42 20.06
N SER A 336 9.29 7.63 20.33
CA SER A 336 7.93 7.83 20.83
C SER A 336 6.90 7.41 19.80
N ALA A 337 5.85 6.72 20.25
CA ALA A 337 4.69 6.38 19.44
C ALA A 337 3.69 7.54 19.30
N GLU A 338 3.89 8.64 20.06
CA GLU A 338 2.98 9.77 20.01
C GLU A 338 3.15 10.58 18.72
N GLU A 339 2.07 11.28 18.31
CA GLU A 339 2.09 12.14 17.11
C GLU A 339 3.15 13.24 17.23
N GLY A 340 3.86 13.52 16.16
CA GLY A 340 4.79 14.65 16.05
C GLY A 340 6.20 14.26 15.65
N LEU A 341 6.67 13.04 15.97
CA LEU A 341 8.03 12.59 15.65
C LEU A 341 8.07 11.72 14.39
N LEU A 342 7.50 10.51 14.50
CA LEU A 342 7.48 9.55 13.38
C LEU A 342 6.33 9.82 12.41
N TRP A 343 5.25 10.44 12.86
CA TRP A 343 4.03 10.55 12.09
C TRP A 343 3.19 11.77 12.48
N THR A 344 2.30 12.16 11.57
CA THR A 344 1.30 13.20 11.83
C THR A 344 0.04 12.99 10.99
N ASN A 345 -1.11 13.33 11.55
CA ASN A 345 -2.40 13.36 10.84
C ASN A 345 -2.76 14.75 10.26
N LYS A 346 -1.86 15.74 10.35
CA LYS A 346 -2.13 17.12 9.90
C LYS A 346 -2.54 17.24 8.43
N PHE A 347 -2.13 16.28 7.60
CA PHE A 347 -2.36 16.28 6.15
C PHE A 347 -3.49 15.35 5.71
N VAL A 348 -3.92 14.45 6.58
CA VAL A 348 -5.04 13.53 6.29
C VAL A 348 -6.34 14.30 6.37
N GLY A 349 -7.02 14.47 5.24
CA GLY A 349 -8.33 15.11 5.21
C GLY A 349 -9.36 14.22 5.89
N LYS A 350 -10.20 14.81 6.76
CA LYS A 350 -11.54 14.25 6.98
C LYS A 350 -12.37 14.60 5.75
N PRO A 351 -13.28 13.73 5.33
CA PRO A 351 -14.21 14.02 4.23
C PRO A 351 -15.14 15.15 4.59
#